data_516ba53766e9f5c5afd6bd91b99b4f62
#
_entry.id   516ba53766e9f5c5afd6bd91b99b4f62
#
_cell.length_a   1.000
_cell.length_b   1.000
_cell.length_c   1.000
_cell.angle_alpha   90.00
_cell.angle_beta   90.00
_cell.angle_gamma   90.00
#
_symmetry.space_group_name_H-M   'P 1'
#
loop_
_entity.id
_entity.type
_entity.pdbx_description
1 polymer ?
#
loop_
_entity_poly.entity_id
_entity_poly.type
_entity_poly.pdbx_seq_one_letter_code
_entity_poly.pdbx_strand_id
1 'polypeptide(L)'
;FSSRRRHTRYIGDWSSDVCSSDLTKESFSNLKLDSGLNAFSANKNTLSNSTDFSKPLSKMRQSIAHRLKEAQNTAAMLTTFNEIDMGNVISLRAKYKDYFLKKYDTKLGFMSFFTKACISVLKEIPEVNAEIKNNNIIYKNRYDIGIAVGTDKGLVVPVLRNADKMNFAEIESSIVEYGNLAKNNKITIEHMKDGTFTISNGGVYGSMLSTPILNPPQSGILGLHNIVKRPVVVENEIVIRPVMYVALTYDHRIIDGKQAVTFLVRLKQIIENPEEMIFEK
;
A
#
# COMPACT_ATOMS: atom_id res chain seq x y z
N PHE A 1 -41.85 34.81 -30.35
CA PHE A 1 -40.43 35.16 -30.68
C PHE A 1 -39.54 34.11 -30.11
N SER A 2 -39.17 33.20 -30.94
CA SER A 2 -37.84 32.95 -31.49
C SER A 2 -36.78 32.57 -30.47
N SER A 3 -36.56 31.25 -30.42
CA SER A 3 -35.30 30.60 -30.79
C SER A 3 -34.18 30.77 -29.76
N ARG A 4 -33.62 29.72 -29.21
CA ARG A 4 -32.67 28.86 -29.87
C ARG A 4 -32.36 27.61 -29.05
N ARG A 5 -32.64 26.48 -29.63
CA ARG A 5 -32.01 25.20 -29.31
C ARG A 5 -30.48 25.32 -29.58
N ARG A 6 -29.66 25.01 -28.56
CA ARG A 6 -28.30 24.52 -28.58
C ARG A 6 -28.03 24.05 -27.15
N HIS A 7 -27.74 22.86 -26.83
CA HIS A 7 -26.83 21.85 -27.22
C HIS A 7 -27.25 20.52 -26.56
N THR A 8 -27.93 19.69 -27.23
CA THR A 8 -27.90 18.26 -26.99
C THR A 8 -27.05 17.67 -28.11
N ARG A 9 -25.76 17.62 -27.93
CA ARG A 9 -24.83 16.80 -28.69
C ARG A 9 -23.54 16.74 -27.88
N TYR A 10 -23.42 15.73 -27.06
CA TYR A 10 -22.18 15.07 -26.71
C TYR A 10 -22.50 13.93 -25.73
N ILE A 11 -23.35 13.00 -26.18
CA ILE A 11 -23.29 11.61 -25.76
C ILE A 11 -23.19 10.87 -27.07
N GLY A 12 -22.02 10.94 -27.67
CA GLY A 12 -21.59 10.19 -28.81
C GLY A 12 -20.55 9.20 -28.32
N ASP A 13 -20.94 7.95 -28.38
CA ASP A 13 -20.12 6.81 -28.68
C ASP A 13 -18.66 6.81 -28.16
N TRP A 14 -18.49 6.39 -26.90
CA TRP A 14 -17.20 6.07 -26.34
C TRP A 14 -16.78 4.62 -26.56
N SER A 15 -17.46 3.90 -27.45
CA SER A 15 -17.24 2.45 -27.60
C SER A 15 -16.56 2.01 -28.90
N SER A 16 -16.19 2.92 -29.81
CA SER A 16 -15.63 2.49 -31.10
C SER A 16 -14.30 3.08 -31.56
N ASP A 17 -13.76 4.12 -30.88
CA ASP A 17 -12.62 4.83 -31.47
C ASP A 17 -11.27 4.72 -30.73
N VAL A 18 -11.12 3.84 -29.74
CA VAL A 18 -9.84 3.69 -29.01
C VAL A 18 -9.10 2.38 -29.34
N CYS A 19 -9.63 1.54 -30.22
CA CYS A 19 -9.00 0.22 -30.45
C CYS A 19 -8.66 -0.13 -31.90
N SER A 20 -8.60 0.78 -32.86
CA SER A 20 -8.18 0.33 -34.21
C SER A 20 -7.75 1.43 -35.16
N SER A 21 -6.86 2.33 -34.78
CA SER A 21 -6.17 3.09 -35.82
C SER A 21 -4.71 3.32 -35.46
N ASP A 22 -3.87 2.93 -36.38
CA ASP A 22 -2.54 3.48 -36.67
C ASP A 22 -1.34 2.98 -35.89
N LEU A 23 -1.34 1.70 -35.48
CA LEU A 23 -0.07 1.00 -35.26
C LEU A 23 0.20 0.12 -36.49
N THR A 24 0.72 0.69 -37.55
CA THR A 24 1.23 -0.07 -38.71
C THR A 24 2.54 -0.76 -38.33
N LYS A 25 2.83 -1.90 -38.99
CA LYS A 25 4.08 -2.66 -38.77
C LYS A 25 5.35 -1.81 -38.90
N GLU A 26 5.28 -0.67 -39.55
CA GLU A 26 6.39 0.26 -39.75
C GLU A 26 6.70 1.12 -38.54
N SER A 27 5.75 1.30 -37.63
CA SER A 27 5.97 2.05 -36.39
C SER A 27 6.86 1.31 -35.36
N PHE A 28 7.01 0.00 -35.50
CA PHE A 28 7.88 -0.83 -34.65
C PHE A 28 9.30 -1.00 -35.15
N SER A 29 9.57 -0.67 -36.44
CA SER A 29 10.90 -0.88 -37.02
C SER A 29 11.95 0.17 -36.62
N ASN A 30 11.56 1.27 -35.99
CA ASN A 30 12.44 2.37 -35.61
C ASN A 30 12.75 2.47 -34.10
N LEU A 31 12.26 1.55 -33.27
CA LEU A 31 12.69 1.43 -31.88
C LEU A 31 14.00 0.63 -31.82
N LYS A 32 15.14 1.33 -31.80
CA LYS A 32 16.42 0.74 -31.42
C LYS A 32 16.32 0.35 -29.93
N LEU A 33 16.05 -0.92 -29.67
CA LEU A 33 16.24 -1.54 -28.38
C LEU A 33 17.74 -1.63 -28.12
N ASP A 34 18.19 -0.83 -27.18
CA ASP A 34 19.56 -0.86 -26.67
C ASP A 34 19.85 -2.25 -26.08
N SER A 35 21.01 -2.79 -26.44
CA SER A 35 21.48 -4.14 -26.23
C SER A 35 21.82 -4.40 -24.73
N GLY A 36 20.80 -4.65 -23.92
CA GLY A 36 20.93 -4.96 -22.48
C GLY A 36 20.26 -6.26 -22.02
N LEU A 37 19.77 -7.10 -22.94
CA LEU A 37 19.07 -8.34 -22.61
C LEU A 37 19.86 -9.59 -23.06
N ASN A 38 21.07 -9.74 -22.58
CA ASN A 38 21.79 -11.01 -22.66
C ASN A 38 21.91 -11.59 -21.25
N ALA A 39 20.95 -12.41 -20.83
CA ALA A 39 21.13 -13.53 -19.88
C ALA A 39 19.79 -14.26 -19.61
N PHE A 40 19.09 -14.76 -20.64
CA PHE A 40 18.21 -15.90 -20.43
C PHE A 40 18.61 -17.00 -21.39
N SER A 41 19.55 -17.81 -20.94
CA SER A 41 19.85 -19.09 -21.58
C SER A 41 18.64 -20.00 -21.38
N ALA A 42 17.73 -20.00 -22.34
CA ALA A 42 16.62 -20.93 -22.40
C ALA A 42 17.16 -22.29 -22.82
N ASN A 43 17.02 -23.27 -21.95
CA ASN A 43 17.22 -24.67 -22.24
C ASN A 43 16.27 -25.06 -23.37
N LYS A 44 16.82 -25.21 -24.60
CA LYS A 44 16.09 -25.62 -25.81
C LYS A 44 15.83 -27.12 -25.72
N ASN A 45 14.72 -27.52 -25.13
CA ASN A 45 14.19 -28.86 -25.43
C ASN A 45 12.68 -28.78 -25.59
N THR A 46 12.26 -29.12 -26.79
CA THR A 46 10.90 -29.40 -27.30
C THR A 46 9.94 -28.21 -27.32
N LEU A 47 10.08 -27.35 -28.31
CA LEU A 47 8.98 -26.55 -28.83
C LEU A 47 8.08 -27.45 -29.69
N SER A 48 7.01 -28.00 -29.11
CA SER A 48 5.83 -28.37 -29.87
C SER A 48 5.22 -27.08 -30.45
N ASN A 49 4.59 -27.14 -31.61
CA ASN A 49 3.95 -26.03 -32.33
C ASN A 49 2.74 -25.40 -31.61
N SER A 50 2.71 -25.37 -30.28
CA SER A 50 1.74 -24.62 -29.50
C SER A 50 2.30 -23.23 -29.18
N THR A 51 1.51 -22.19 -29.42
CA THR A 51 1.80 -20.80 -29.04
C THR A 51 1.85 -20.60 -27.54
N ASP A 52 1.38 -21.58 -26.76
CA ASP A 52 1.30 -21.53 -25.32
C ASP A 52 2.56 -22.08 -24.65
N PHE A 53 3.05 -21.35 -23.65
CA PHE A 53 4.19 -21.72 -22.84
C PHE A 53 3.76 -22.05 -21.41
N SER A 54 4.08 -23.24 -20.93
CA SER A 54 3.78 -23.71 -19.58
C SER A 54 5.03 -23.70 -18.70
N LYS A 55 4.93 -23.09 -17.50
CA LYS A 55 5.99 -23.09 -16.48
C LYS A 55 5.40 -23.47 -15.12
N PRO A 56 5.94 -24.50 -14.41
CA PRO A 56 5.45 -24.86 -13.09
C PRO A 56 5.71 -23.75 -12.08
N LEU A 57 4.78 -23.57 -11.12
CA LEU A 57 4.95 -22.66 -9.99
C LEU A 57 6.08 -23.15 -9.10
N SER A 58 6.96 -22.24 -8.67
CA SER A 58 7.96 -22.53 -7.64
C SER A 58 7.28 -22.90 -6.31
N LYS A 59 7.95 -23.70 -5.45
CA LYS A 59 7.44 -24.08 -4.12
C LYS A 59 7.04 -22.86 -3.27
N MET A 60 7.84 -21.80 -3.33
CA MET A 60 7.53 -20.55 -2.65
C MET A 60 6.24 -19.91 -3.20
N ARG A 61 6.06 -19.85 -4.52
CA ARG A 61 4.85 -19.30 -5.15
C ARG A 61 3.61 -20.13 -4.80
N GLN A 62 3.73 -21.46 -4.75
CA GLN A 62 2.65 -22.33 -4.30
C GLN A 62 2.25 -22.04 -2.84
N SER A 63 3.23 -21.88 -1.94
CA SER A 63 2.96 -21.54 -0.54
C SER A 63 2.28 -20.17 -0.39
N ILE A 64 2.73 -19.17 -1.14
CA ILE A 64 2.10 -17.83 -1.17
C ILE A 64 0.65 -17.94 -1.66
N ALA A 65 0.42 -18.65 -2.77
CA ALA A 65 -0.92 -18.82 -3.34
C ALA A 65 -1.88 -19.51 -2.35
N HIS A 66 -1.41 -20.54 -1.66
CA HIS A 66 -2.20 -21.22 -0.63
C HIS A 66 -2.59 -20.26 0.51
N ARG A 67 -1.62 -19.54 1.09
CA ARG A 67 -1.88 -18.58 2.18
C ARG A 67 -2.84 -17.46 1.78
N LEU A 68 -2.66 -16.89 0.59
CA LEU A 68 -3.55 -15.83 0.10
C LEU A 68 -4.97 -16.35 -0.09
N LYS A 69 -5.11 -17.56 -0.63
CA LYS A 69 -6.43 -18.16 -0.83
C LYS A 69 -7.09 -18.54 0.49
N GLU A 70 -6.32 -19.05 1.44
CA GLU A 70 -6.78 -19.34 2.80
C GLU A 70 -7.28 -18.05 3.49
N ALA A 71 -6.53 -16.95 3.40
CA ALA A 71 -6.95 -15.66 3.93
C ALA A 71 -8.32 -15.23 3.39
N GLN A 72 -8.51 -15.31 2.06
CA GLN A 72 -9.79 -14.97 1.43
C GLN A 72 -10.94 -15.89 1.81
N ASN A 73 -10.67 -17.18 2.05
CA ASN A 73 -11.70 -18.15 2.40
C ASN A 73 -12.11 -18.09 3.89
N THR A 74 -11.24 -17.58 4.77
CA THR A 74 -11.46 -17.55 6.22
C THR A 74 -11.98 -16.24 6.75
N ALA A 75 -11.67 -15.11 6.09
CA ALA A 75 -12.11 -13.79 6.52
C ALA A 75 -13.24 -13.23 5.64
N ALA A 76 -14.20 -12.56 6.24
CA ALA A 76 -15.20 -11.77 5.52
C ALA A 76 -14.59 -10.40 5.18
N MET A 77 -13.70 -10.37 4.18
CA MET A 77 -12.96 -9.17 3.83
C MET A 77 -13.85 -8.09 3.20
N LEU A 78 -13.77 -6.89 3.76
CA LEU A 78 -14.34 -5.68 3.17
C LEU A 78 -13.24 -4.62 3.15
N THR A 79 -13.28 -3.72 2.16
CA THR A 79 -12.34 -2.60 2.07
C THR A 79 -13.11 -1.28 2.04
N THR A 80 -12.68 -0.34 2.88
CA THR A 80 -13.12 1.05 2.84
C THR A 80 -11.95 1.96 2.47
N PHE A 81 -12.24 3.12 1.89
CA PHE A 81 -11.26 4.05 1.37
C PHE A 81 -11.44 5.44 1.94
N ASN A 82 -10.36 6.19 2.00
CA ASN A 82 -10.38 7.62 2.26
C ASN A 82 -9.24 8.29 1.47
N GLU A 83 -9.30 9.60 1.35
CA GLU A 83 -8.23 10.42 0.79
C GLU A 83 -7.62 11.32 1.87
N ILE A 84 -6.30 11.50 1.81
CA ILE A 84 -5.53 12.29 2.77
C ILE A 84 -4.76 13.37 2.03
N ASP A 85 -4.87 14.62 2.47
CA ASP A 85 -3.98 15.71 2.04
C ASP A 85 -2.61 15.55 2.70
N MET A 86 -1.61 15.25 1.90
CA MET A 86 -0.23 15.03 2.36
C MET A 86 0.58 16.33 2.51
N GLY A 87 -0.02 17.49 2.26
CA GLY A 87 0.67 18.78 2.22
C GLY A 87 1.45 19.11 3.48
N ASN A 88 0.81 18.95 4.65
CA ASN A 88 1.43 19.27 5.94
C ASN A 88 2.56 18.30 6.30
N VAL A 89 2.37 16.99 6.08
CA VAL A 89 3.44 16.00 6.31
C VAL A 89 4.62 16.21 5.36
N ILE A 90 4.36 16.52 4.09
CA ILE A 90 5.44 16.83 3.11
C ILE A 90 6.22 18.07 3.55
N SER A 91 5.53 19.13 3.98
CA SER A 91 6.14 20.37 4.44
C SER A 91 6.97 20.15 5.71
N LEU A 92 6.40 19.42 6.68
CA LEU A 92 7.10 19.07 7.93
C LEU A 92 8.35 18.23 7.64
N ARG A 93 8.22 17.22 6.79
CA ARG A 93 9.34 16.39 6.36
C ARG A 93 10.42 17.24 5.65
N ALA A 94 10.04 18.12 4.74
CA ALA A 94 10.98 19.00 4.05
C ALA A 94 11.75 19.90 5.01
N LYS A 95 11.07 20.45 6.04
CA LYS A 95 11.67 21.31 7.08
C LYS A 95 12.71 20.55 7.92
N TYR A 96 12.47 19.28 8.25
CA TYR A 96 13.30 18.55 9.22
C TYR A 96 14.20 17.48 8.62
N LYS A 97 14.12 17.17 7.32
CA LYS A 97 14.86 16.05 6.68
C LYS A 97 16.38 16.11 6.89
N ASP A 98 16.98 17.29 6.78
CA ASP A 98 18.44 17.47 6.88
C ASP A 98 18.91 17.38 8.34
N TYR A 99 18.17 17.99 9.27
CA TYR A 99 18.41 17.86 10.70
C TYR A 99 18.29 16.40 11.13
N PHE A 100 17.24 15.70 10.69
CA PHE A 100 16.96 14.31 11.03
C PHE A 100 18.08 13.39 10.51
N LEU A 101 18.49 13.56 9.25
CA LEU A 101 19.59 12.80 8.66
C LEU A 101 20.90 13.03 9.43
N LYS A 102 21.22 14.29 9.75
CA LYS A 102 22.45 14.62 10.50
C LYS A 102 22.47 14.03 11.92
N LYS A 103 21.31 14.00 12.57
CA LYS A 103 21.19 13.55 13.98
C LYS A 103 21.11 12.03 14.12
N TYR A 104 20.42 11.34 13.18
CA TYR A 104 20.07 9.93 13.32
C TYR A 104 20.65 9.04 12.22
N ASP A 105 21.43 9.58 11.31
CA ASP A 105 22.01 8.89 10.14
C ASP A 105 20.98 8.10 9.32
N THR A 106 19.75 8.58 9.32
CA THR A 106 18.62 7.95 8.63
C THR A 106 17.73 9.01 7.99
N LYS A 107 17.08 8.68 6.86
CA LYS A 107 16.17 9.60 6.17
C LYS A 107 14.80 9.58 6.83
N LEU A 108 14.22 10.76 7.08
CA LEU A 108 12.82 10.86 7.50
C LEU A 108 11.90 10.49 6.34
N GLY A 109 11.27 9.33 6.41
CA GLY A 109 10.29 8.83 5.43
C GLY A 109 8.85 9.15 5.85
N PHE A 110 7.89 8.68 5.06
CA PHE A 110 6.47 8.77 5.40
C PHE A 110 6.01 7.60 6.28
N MET A 111 6.76 6.49 6.28
CA MET A 111 6.33 5.27 6.95
C MET A 111 6.30 5.42 8.46
N SER A 112 7.21 6.18 9.05
CA SER A 112 7.18 6.48 10.49
C SER A 112 5.94 7.29 10.90
N PHE A 113 5.52 8.26 10.08
CA PHE A 113 4.28 9.00 10.32
C PHE A 113 3.06 8.08 10.28
N PHE A 114 2.91 7.28 9.22
CA PHE A 114 1.79 6.35 9.11
C PHE A 114 1.81 5.27 10.20
N THR A 115 2.99 4.76 10.57
CA THR A 115 3.11 3.78 11.65
C THR A 115 2.64 4.36 12.99
N LYS A 116 3.10 5.56 13.34
CA LYS A 116 2.67 6.24 14.58
C LYS A 116 1.19 6.59 14.57
N ALA A 117 0.68 7.15 13.48
CA ALA A 117 -0.73 7.47 13.33
C ALA A 117 -1.61 6.21 13.42
N CYS A 118 -1.21 5.10 12.76
CA CYS A 118 -1.93 3.83 12.90
C CYS A 118 -1.96 3.34 14.34
N ILE A 119 -0.85 3.40 15.06
CA ILE A 119 -0.78 2.95 16.45
C ILE A 119 -1.71 3.76 17.33
N SER A 120 -1.75 5.10 17.16
CA SER A 120 -2.70 5.95 17.88
C SER A 120 -4.14 5.51 17.64
N VAL A 121 -4.52 5.31 16.38
CA VAL A 121 -5.89 4.89 16.03
C VAL A 121 -6.19 3.44 16.46
N LEU A 122 -5.21 2.52 16.42
CA LEU A 122 -5.37 1.15 16.94
C LEU A 122 -5.62 1.11 18.44
N LYS A 123 -5.13 2.09 19.21
CA LYS A 123 -5.44 2.25 20.64
C LYS A 123 -6.88 2.75 20.87
N GLU A 124 -7.39 3.60 19.98
CA GLU A 124 -8.76 4.10 20.02
C GLU A 124 -9.79 3.05 19.56
N ILE A 125 -9.42 2.19 18.59
CA ILE A 125 -10.30 1.19 17.96
C ILE A 125 -9.62 -0.19 18.03
N PRO A 126 -9.64 -0.84 19.21
CA PRO A 126 -8.88 -2.07 19.46
C PRO A 126 -9.38 -3.28 18.63
N GLU A 127 -10.59 -3.23 18.08
CA GLU A 127 -11.11 -4.27 17.18
C GLU A 127 -10.25 -4.44 15.92
N VAL A 128 -9.62 -3.35 15.45
CA VAL A 128 -8.71 -3.39 14.30
C VAL A 128 -7.37 -4.03 14.65
N ASN A 129 -7.04 -4.13 15.95
CA ASN A 129 -5.85 -4.80 16.47
C ASN A 129 -6.21 -6.10 17.19
N ALA A 130 -7.08 -6.92 16.58
CA ALA A 130 -7.59 -8.15 17.15
C ALA A 130 -7.44 -9.34 16.20
N GLU A 131 -7.75 -10.54 16.67
CA GLU A 131 -7.85 -11.74 15.85
C GLU A 131 -8.98 -12.65 16.35
N ILE A 132 -9.49 -13.53 15.48
CA ILE A 132 -10.40 -14.60 15.88
C ILE A 132 -9.60 -15.87 16.18
N LYS A 133 -9.80 -16.43 17.37
CA LYS A 133 -9.24 -17.72 17.74
C LYS A 133 -10.26 -18.53 18.55
N ASN A 134 -10.57 -19.73 18.08
CA ASN A 134 -11.55 -20.63 18.74
C ASN A 134 -12.88 -19.93 19.07
N ASN A 135 -13.47 -19.22 18.11
CA ASN A 135 -14.70 -18.42 18.23
C ASN A 135 -14.64 -17.27 19.26
N ASN A 136 -13.46 -16.90 19.71
CA ASN A 136 -13.27 -15.73 20.57
C ASN A 136 -12.52 -14.64 19.82
N ILE A 137 -12.85 -13.37 20.11
CA ILE A 137 -12.07 -12.22 19.67
C ILE A 137 -10.96 -12.01 20.71
N ILE A 138 -9.71 -12.00 20.24
CA ILE A 138 -8.52 -11.78 21.05
C ILE A 138 -7.99 -10.39 20.73
N TYR A 139 -8.20 -9.44 21.63
CA TYR A 139 -7.65 -8.09 21.53
C TYR A 139 -6.17 -8.09 21.90
N LYS A 140 -5.35 -7.42 21.09
CA LYS A 140 -3.89 -7.36 21.31
C LYS A 140 -3.52 -6.08 22.07
N ASN A 141 -2.84 -6.21 23.22
CA ASN A 141 -2.28 -5.09 23.97
C ASN A 141 -0.83 -4.80 23.59
N ARG A 142 -0.46 -5.12 22.36
CA ARG A 142 0.85 -4.87 21.76
C ARG A 142 0.66 -4.40 20.32
N TYR A 143 1.61 -3.62 19.83
CA TYR A 143 1.54 -2.99 18.52
C TYR A 143 2.77 -3.40 17.72
N ASP A 144 2.72 -4.61 17.16
CA ASP A 144 3.75 -5.21 16.31
C ASP A 144 3.32 -5.02 14.86
N ILE A 145 3.88 -4.00 14.21
CA ILE A 145 3.40 -3.54 12.91
C ILE A 145 4.19 -4.19 11.79
N GLY A 146 3.51 -5.00 10.96
CA GLY A 146 4.07 -5.55 9.73
C GLY A 146 4.21 -4.47 8.65
N ILE A 147 5.39 -4.37 8.05
CA ILE A 147 5.64 -3.45 6.94
C ILE A 147 5.90 -4.28 5.68
N ALA A 148 5.03 -4.13 4.68
CA ALA A 148 5.21 -4.87 3.44
C ALA A 148 6.38 -4.33 2.63
N VAL A 149 7.36 -5.18 2.31
CA VAL A 149 8.56 -4.87 1.54
C VAL A 149 8.60 -5.73 0.29
N GLY A 150 8.69 -5.09 -0.89
CA GLY A 150 8.84 -5.78 -2.16
C GLY A 150 10.27 -6.26 -2.39
N THR A 151 10.41 -7.48 -2.93
CA THR A 151 11.67 -8.07 -3.35
C THR A 151 11.53 -8.67 -4.75
N ASP A 152 12.62 -8.98 -5.40
CA ASP A 152 12.62 -9.67 -6.71
C ASP A 152 11.92 -11.04 -6.66
N LYS A 153 11.85 -11.65 -5.48
CA LYS A 153 11.19 -12.95 -5.26
C LYS A 153 9.72 -12.84 -4.85
N GLY A 154 9.24 -11.64 -4.55
CA GLY A 154 7.88 -11.37 -4.10
C GLY A 154 7.83 -10.42 -2.90
N LEU A 155 6.68 -10.37 -2.23
CA LEU A 155 6.42 -9.53 -1.08
C LEU A 155 6.76 -10.28 0.21
N VAL A 156 7.47 -9.63 1.13
CA VAL A 156 7.69 -10.08 2.51
C VAL A 156 7.15 -9.02 3.48
N VAL A 157 6.75 -9.45 4.67
CA VAL A 157 6.14 -8.55 5.67
C VAL A 157 6.89 -8.70 7.00
N PRO A 158 8.10 -8.11 7.13
CA PRO A 158 8.78 -8.02 8.41
C PRO A 158 8.01 -7.16 9.39
N VAL A 159 8.21 -7.41 10.69
CA VAL A 159 7.41 -6.85 11.78
C VAL A 159 8.26 -5.95 12.66
N LEU A 160 7.87 -4.69 12.78
CA LEU A 160 8.38 -3.76 13.78
C LEU A 160 7.80 -4.14 15.15
N ARG A 161 8.63 -4.65 16.04
CA ARG A 161 8.23 -5.09 17.38
C ARG A 161 8.06 -3.91 18.33
N ASN A 162 6.97 -3.92 19.13
CA ASN A 162 6.65 -2.86 20.07
C ASN A 162 6.77 -1.45 19.43
N ALA A 163 6.21 -1.29 18.25
CA ALA A 163 6.35 -0.07 17.45
C ALA A 163 5.75 1.18 18.15
N ASP A 164 4.87 0.98 19.13
CA ASP A 164 4.36 2.02 20.01
C ASP A 164 5.47 2.70 20.84
N LYS A 165 6.52 1.96 21.23
CA LYS A 165 7.67 2.45 22.02
C LYS A 165 8.77 3.03 21.13
N MET A 166 8.77 2.76 19.83
CA MET A 166 9.78 3.25 18.90
C MET A 166 9.56 4.72 18.57
N ASN A 167 10.63 5.48 18.46
CA ASN A 167 10.59 6.84 17.91
C ASN A 167 10.65 6.80 16.35
N PHE A 168 10.51 7.97 15.71
CA PHE A 168 10.52 8.07 14.25
C PHE A 168 11.82 7.54 13.62
N ALA A 169 12.96 7.78 14.24
CA ALA A 169 14.27 7.36 13.71
C ALA A 169 14.43 5.84 13.82
N GLU A 170 14.02 5.24 14.91
CA GLU A 170 14.04 3.79 15.13
C GLU A 170 13.15 3.07 14.12
N ILE A 171 11.94 3.60 13.85
CA ILE A 171 11.04 3.05 12.84
C ILE A 171 11.68 3.10 11.45
N GLU A 172 12.18 4.27 11.03
CA GLU A 172 12.78 4.42 9.69
C GLU A 172 14.06 3.57 9.53
N SER A 173 14.93 3.53 10.54
CA SER A 173 16.13 2.70 10.54
C SER A 173 15.80 1.21 10.42
N SER A 174 14.83 0.73 11.19
CA SER A 174 14.37 -0.66 11.12
C SER A 174 13.78 -1.01 9.74
N ILE A 175 13.03 -0.09 9.13
CA ILE A 175 12.49 -0.29 7.77
C ILE A 175 13.62 -0.39 6.74
N VAL A 176 14.64 0.46 6.85
CA VAL A 176 15.83 0.40 5.98
C VAL A 176 16.58 -0.91 6.18
N GLU A 177 16.78 -1.35 7.43
CA GLU A 177 17.42 -2.63 7.76
C GLU A 177 16.64 -3.80 7.14
N TYR A 178 15.32 -3.87 7.35
CA TYR A 178 14.47 -4.90 6.75
C TYR A 178 14.50 -4.87 5.22
N GLY A 179 14.54 -3.68 4.61
CA GLY A 179 14.72 -3.53 3.18
C GLY A 179 16.03 -4.14 2.68
N ASN A 180 17.13 -3.92 3.41
CA ASN A 180 18.44 -4.49 3.09
C ASN A 180 18.49 -6.01 3.31
N LEU A 181 17.91 -6.50 4.42
CA LEU A 181 17.79 -7.94 4.68
C LEU A 181 16.95 -8.64 3.60
N ALA A 182 15.87 -8.01 3.17
CA ALA A 182 14.99 -8.53 2.12
C ALA A 182 15.69 -8.63 0.76
N LYS A 183 16.40 -7.58 0.34
CA LYS A 183 17.22 -7.57 -0.90
C LYS A 183 18.27 -8.66 -0.90
N ASN A 184 18.89 -8.90 0.26
CA ASN A 184 19.95 -9.90 0.42
C ASN A 184 19.39 -11.31 0.73
N ASN A 185 18.09 -11.54 0.68
CA ASN A 185 17.41 -12.80 1.04
C ASN A 185 17.76 -13.31 2.46
N LYS A 186 17.96 -12.40 3.40
CA LYS A 186 18.30 -12.69 4.80
C LYS A 186 17.10 -12.54 5.76
N ILE A 187 15.92 -12.20 5.26
CA ILE A 187 14.68 -12.19 6.06
C ILE A 187 14.38 -13.61 6.50
N THR A 188 14.24 -13.81 7.80
CA THR A 188 13.88 -15.09 8.42
C THR A 188 12.40 -15.13 8.78
N ILE A 189 11.91 -16.32 9.13
CA ILE A 189 10.53 -16.50 9.60
C ILE A 189 10.30 -15.69 10.89
N GLU A 190 11.29 -15.60 11.76
CA GLU A 190 11.22 -14.84 13.02
C GLU A 190 10.97 -13.34 12.79
N HIS A 191 11.51 -12.77 11.72
CA HIS A 191 11.25 -11.38 11.35
C HIS A 191 9.79 -11.14 10.92
N MET A 192 9.07 -12.17 10.49
CA MET A 192 7.72 -12.07 9.90
C MET A 192 6.58 -12.59 10.78
N LYS A 193 6.89 -13.23 11.93
CA LYS A 193 5.87 -13.81 12.82
C LYS A 193 5.18 -12.75 13.67
N ASP A 194 4.01 -13.10 14.17
CA ASP A 194 3.29 -12.44 15.29
C ASP A 194 3.03 -10.94 15.14
N GLY A 195 3.00 -10.41 13.91
CA GLY A 195 2.52 -9.05 13.66
C GLY A 195 1.04 -8.92 14.04
N THR A 196 0.63 -7.73 14.50
CA THR A 196 -0.75 -7.48 14.94
C THR A 196 -1.56 -6.69 13.92
N PHE A 197 -0.91 -5.89 13.09
CA PHE A 197 -1.49 -5.10 12.01
C PHE A 197 -0.45 -4.97 10.89
N THR A 198 -0.89 -4.75 9.65
CA THR A 198 0.04 -4.61 8.52
C THR A 198 -0.18 -3.28 7.78
N ILE A 199 0.91 -2.64 7.37
CA ILE A 199 0.91 -1.49 6.46
C ILE A 199 1.60 -1.90 5.17
N SER A 200 0.90 -1.75 4.04
CA SER A 200 1.41 -2.03 2.70
C SER A 200 1.45 -0.77 1.86
N ASN A 201 2.58 -0.47 1.23
CA ASN A 201 2.73 0.73 0.41
C ASN A 201 2.87 0.35 -1.08
N GLY A 202 1.76 0.41 -1.80
CA GLY A 202 1.70 0.24 -3.26
C GLY A 202 2.08 1.51 -4.04
N GLY A 203 2.11 2.67 -3.38
CA GLY A 203 2.40 3.96 -4.00
C GLY A 203 3.81 4.06 -4.58
N VAL A 204 4.77 3.34 -4.01
CA VAL A 204 6.16 3.24 -4.54
C VAL A 204 6.22 2.60 -5.92
N TYR A 205 5.18 1.84 -6.30
CA TYR A 205 5.02 1.22 -7.63
C TYR A 205 4.03 1.97 -8.52
N GLY A 206 3.51 3.11 -8.06
CA GLY A 206 2.55 3.93 -8.80
C GLY A 206 1.09 3.52 -8.64
N SER A 207 0.76 2.62 -7.70
CA SER A 207 -0.64 2.23 -7.48
C SER A 207 -1.50 3.42 -7.07
N MET A 208 -2.57 3.65 -7.80
CA MET A 208 -3.57 4.67 -7.45
C MET A 208 -4.49 4.19 -6.33
N LEU A 209 -4.95 2.94 -6.40
CA LEU A 209 -5.90 2.34 -5.49
C LEU A 209 -5.81 0.82 -5.57
N SER A 210 -5.91 0.14 -4.43
CA SER A 210 -5.97 -1.32 -4.35
C SER A 210 -6.72 -1.77 -3.10
N THR A 211 -7.19 -3.01 -3.10
CA THR A 211 -7.82 -3.68 -1.97
C THR A 211 -6.85 -4.75 -1.45
N PRO A 212 -5.99 -4.43 -0.47
CA PRO A 212 -5.00 -5.38 0.03
C PRO A 212 -5.69 -6.59 0.68
N ILE A 213 -5.07 -7.78 0.54
CA ILE A 213 -5.52 -9.00 1.20
C ILE A 213 -4.96 -9.01 2.62
N LEU A 214 -5.77 -9.42 3.60
CA LEU A 214 -5.35 -9.56 5.00
C LEU A 214 -4.16 -10.51 5.15
N ASN A 215 -3.33 -10.26 6.15
CA ASN A 215 -2.24 -11.15 6.56
C ASN A 215 -2.67 -11.92 7.82
N PRO A 216 -3.27 -13.12 7.69
CA PRO A 216 -3.80 -13.86 8.84
C PRO A 216 -2.75 -14.11 9.92
N PRO A 217 -3.14 -14.07 11.22
CA PRO A 217 -4.50 -13.97 11.75
C PRO A 217 -5.00 -12.53 11.99
N GLN A 218 -4.34 -11.51 11.45
CA GLN A 218 -4.67 -10.10 11.64
C GLN A 218 -6.05 -9.75 11.10
N SER A 219 -6.77 -8.85 11.79
CA SER A 219 -8.09 -8.36 11.37
C SER A 219 -8.06 -7.14 10.46
N GLY A 220 -6.90 -6.48 10.31
CA GLY A 220 -6.77 -5.26 9.53
C GLY A 220 -5.45 -5.13 8.77
N ILE A 221 -5.50 -4.47 7.61
CA ILE A 221 -4.35 -4.06 6.81
C ILE A 221 -4.62 -2.70 6.18
N LEU A 222 -3.66 -1.77 6.32
CA LEU A 222 -3.70 -0.46 5.68
C LEU A 222 -2.91 -0.50 4.37
N GLY A 223 -3.55 -0.12 3.27
CA GLY A 223 -2.92 0.13 1.98
C GLY A 223 -2.66 1.61 1.76
N LEU A 224 -1.40 1.96 1.49
CA LEU A 224 -0.99 3.30 1.06
C LEU A 224 -0.75 3.31 -0.45
N HIS A 225 -1.08 4.43 -1.08
CA HIS A 225 -1.00 4.57 -2.53
C HIS A 225 -0.15 5.77 -2.93
N ASN A 226 -0.06 6.06 -4.24
CA ASN A 226 0.75 7.15 -4.73
C ASN A 226 0.20 8.52 -4.29
N ILE A 227 1.11 9.48 -4.12
CA ILE A 227 0.77 10.88 -3.85
C ILE A 227 0.65 11.59 -5.20
N VAL A 228 -0.52 12.13 -5.50
CA VAL A 228 -0.79 12.82 -6.77
C VAL A 228 -1.29 14.23 -6.48
N LYS A 229 -0.75 15.21 -7.18
CA LYS A 229 -1.30 16.58 -7.13
C LYS A 229 -2.66 16.61 -7.82
N ARG A 230 -3.68 17.05 -7.09
CA ARG A 230 -5.07 17.16 -7.56
C ARG A 230 -5.67 18.52 -7.23
N PRO A 231 -6.60 19.03 -8.04
CA PRO A 231 -7.44 20.15 -7.65
C PRO A 231 -8.41 19.65 -6.57
N VAL A 232 -8.44 20.33 -5.44
CA VAL A 232 -9.36 20.07 -4.32
C VAL A 232 -9.99 21.37 -3.87
N VAL A 233 -11.14 21.32 -3.23
CA VAL A 233 -11.80 22.49 -2.68
C VAL A 233 -11.37 22.64 -1.21
N VAL A 234 -10.76 23.79 -0.89
CA VAL A 234 -10.41 24.18 0.49
C VAL A 234 -10.96 25.59 0.69
N GLU A 235 -11.80 25.79 1.72
CA GLU A 235 -12.43 27.07 2.05
C GLU A 235 -13.14 27.75 0.83
N ASN A 236 -13.84 26.92 0.02
CA ASN A 236 -14.52 27.32 -1.23
C ASN A 236 -13.60 27.75 -2.39
N GLU A 237 -12.28 27.57 -2.27
CA GLU A 237 -11.31 27.85 -3.33
C GLU A 237 -10.76 26.54 -3.93
N ILE A 238 -10.55 26.52 -5.25
CA ILE A 238 -9.90 25.40 -5.93
C ILE A 238 -8.40 25.53 -5.78
N VAL A 239 -7.79 24.63 -5.03
CA VAL A 239 -6.34 24.62 -4.78
C VAL A 239 -5.71 23.31 -5.21
N ILE A 240 -4.42 23.34 -5.56
CA ILE A 240 -3.66 22.11 -5.87
C ILE A 240 -3.09 21.54 -4.58
N ARG A 241 -3.49 20.30 -4.24
CA ARG A 241 -3.00 19.57 -3.06
C ARG A 241 -2.40 18.23 -3.44
N PRO A 242 -1.34 17.79 -2.75
CA PRO A 242 -0.82 16.43 -2.88
C PRO A 242 -1.72 15.46 -2.10
N VAL A 243 -2.51 14.67 -2.81
CA VAL A 243 -3.50 13.76 -2.22
C VAL A 243 -3.03 12.31 -2.35
N MET A 244 -3.20 11.53 -1.27
CA MET A 244 -2.99 10.09 -1.23
C MET A 244 -4.30 9.39 -0.93
N TYR A 245 -4.64 8.34 -1.71
CA TYR A 245 -5.68 7.40 -1.30
C TYR A 245 -5.11 6.39 -0.30
N VAL A 246 -5.91 6.07 0.69
CA VAL A 246 -5.65 5.01 1.67
C VAL A 246 -6.80 4.03 1.69
N ALA A 247 -6.49 2.76 1.90
CA ALA A 247 -7.45 1.67 1.94
C ALA A 247 -7.29 0.89 3.25
N LEU A 248 -8.36 0.65 3.98
CA LEU A 248 -8.38 -0.30 5.08
C LEU A 248 -9.17 -1.52 4.63
N THR A 249 -8.48 -2.66 4.47
CA THR A 249 -9.14 -3.96 4.38
C THR A 249 -9.21 -4.58 5.76
N TYR A 250 -10.37 -5.12 6.10
CA TYR A 250 -10.65 -5.65 7.43
C TYR A 250 -11.54 -6.89 7.39
N ASP A 251 -11.50 -7.65 8.46
CA ASP A 251 -12.41 -8.79 8.66
C ASP A 251 -13.72 -8.31 9.27
N HIS A 252 -14.78 -8.28 8.44
CA HIS A 252 -16.11 -7.78 8.84
C HIS A 252 -16.81 -8.66 9.91
N ARG A 253 -16.22 -9.79 10.25
CA ARG A 253 -16.70 -10.61 11.38
C ARG A 253 -16.33 -10.00 12.73
N ILE A 254 -15.29 -9.11 12.77
CA ILE A 254 -14.80 -8.43 13.98
C ILE A 254 -15.12 -6.94 13.92
N ILE A 255 -14.85 -6.32 12.77
CA ILE A 255 -14.86 -4.87 12.57
C ILE A 255 -16.10 -4.50 11.75
N ASP A 256 -16.94 -3.62 12.27
CA ASP A 256 -18.09 -3.10 11.52
C ASP A 256 -17.69 -1.91 10.63
N GLY A 257 -18.63 -1.50 9.75
CA GLY A 257 -18.41 -0.40 8.83
C GLY A 257 -18.16 0.94 9.53
N LYS A 258 -18.77 1.19 10.69
CA LYS A 258 -18.58 2.42 11.48
C LYS A 258 -17.15 2.47 12.01
N GLN A 259 -16.66 1.39 12.61
CA GLN A 259 -15.31 1.28 13.15
C GLN A 259 -14.26 1.45 12.06
N ALA A 260 -14.44 0.78 10.90
CA ALA A 260 -13.51 0.86 9.78
C ALA A 260 -13.44 2.27 9.16
N VAL A 261 -14.60 2.93 8.97
CA VAL A 261 -14.64 4.31 8.46
C VAL A 261 -14.05 5.27 9.48
N THR A 262 -14.37 5.11 10.77
CA THR A 262 -13.82 5.94 11.85
C THR A 262 -12.30 5.82 11.92
N PHE A 263 -11.75 4.60 11.74
CA PHE A 263 -10.30 4.37 11.68
C PHE A 263 -9.65 5.24 10.60
N LEU A 264 -10.16 5.24 9.38
CA LEU A 264 -9.60 6.05 8.30
C LEU A 264 -9.80 7.56 8.50
N VAL A 265 -10.93 7.97 9.09
CA VAL A 265 -11.17 9.39 9.42
C VAL A 265 -10.17 9.87 10.47
N ARG A 266 -9.94 9.10 11.54
CA ARG A 266 -8.96 9.44 12.56
C ARG A 266 -7.54 9.44 12.02
N LEU A 267 -7.18 8.42 11.23
CA LEU A 267 -5.89 8.35 10.54
C LEU A 267 -5.64 9.60 9.67
N LYS A 268 -6.66 10.00 8.87
CA LYS A 268 -6.63 11.22 8.05
C LYS A 268 -6.36 12.45 8.92
N GLN A 269 -7.11 12.64 9.98
CA GLN A 269 -6.96 13.80 10.89
C GLN A 269 -5.54 13.91 11.43
N ILE A 270 -4.97 12.81 11.91
CA ILE A 270 -3.61 12.77 12.48
C ILE A 270 -2.54 13.05 11.39
N ILE A 271 -2.69 12.49 10.19
CA ILE A 271 -1.72 12.71 9.11
C ILE A 271 -1.83 14.14 8.54
N GLU A 272 -3.02 14.69 8.44
CA GLU A 272 -3.23 16.07 7.99
C GLU A 272 -2.78 17.10 9.03
N ASN A 273 -2.73 16.71 10.33
CA ASN A 273 -2.24 17.54 11.44
C ASN A 273 -1.07 16.85 12.19
N PRO A 274 0.08 16.65 11.53
CA PRO A 274 1.16 15.81 12.06
C PRO A 274 1.80 16.37 13.35
N GLU A 275 1.54 17.62 13.70
CA GLU A 275 2.00 18.22 14.95
C GLU A 275 1.32 17.59 16.19
N GLU A 276 0.11 17.07 16.03
CA GLU A 276 -0.61 16.37 17.12
C GLU A 276 0.15 15.13 17.60
N MET A 277 0.86 14.42 16.70
CA MET A 277 1.67 13.26 17.05
C MET A 277 2.82 13.57 18.02
N ILE A 278 3.21 14.83 18.16
CA ILE A 278 4.28 15.28 19.07
C ILE A 278 3.78 15.33 20.51
N PHE A 279 2.49 15.54 20.70
CA PHE A 279 1.85 15.71 22.01
C PHE A 279 1.21 14.41 22.55
N GLU A 280 1.05 13.39 21.71
CA GLU A 280 0.62 12.07 22.16
C GLU A 280 1.79 11.35 22.86
N LYS A 281 1.60 11.10 24.17
CA LYS A 281 2.55 10.38 25.03
C LYS A 281 2.33 8.87 24.96
#